data_30f9695ee1ca814bb158f8b4235b4bde
#
_entry.id   30f9695ee1ca814bb158f8b4235b4bde
#
_cell.length_a   1.000
_cell.length_b   1.000
_cell.length_c   1.000
_cell.angle_alpha   90.00
_cell.angle_beta   90.00
_cell.angle_gamma   90.00
#
_symmetry.space_group_name_H-M   'P 1'
#
loop_
_entity.id
_entity.type
_entity.pdbx_description
1 polymer ?
#
loop_
_entity_poly.entity_id
_entity_poly.type
_entity_poly.pdbx_seq_one_letter_code
_entity_poly.pdbx_strand_id
1 'polypeptide(L)'
;MKKEFLALTTIVLLGISSTSQAKQEICVFDLLGKAGESYKMMEEWALAAKTWNTDVQLIAYQNEELADKDFKNGKCDAAYITTMRARQYNKFAGSIDALGGVPTNAIALKAITFVLDKRNVKRLKTKIDNEEIEIGGIGQIGPAYIFVNDRAINTIEKGKGKKFAVLAYDKAQIAMVERVGAIPVPSDVSNFIKKFNTGEVPMV
;
A
#
# COMPACT_ATOMS: atom_id res chain seq x y z
N MET A 1 -77.45 -18.44 -24.94
CA MET A 1 -76.63 -17.59 -24.10
C MET A 1 -75.39 -18.40 -23.69
N LYS A 2 -74.28 -18.27 -24.42
CA LYS A 2 -73.01 -18.98 -24.11
C LYS A 2 -72.15 -17.98 -23.39
N LYS A 3 -71.71 -18.26 -22.15
CA LYS A 3 -70.76 -17.49 -21.38
C LYS A 3 -69.38 -18.03 -21.69
N GLU A 4 -68.56 -17.24 -22.34
CA GLU A 4 -67.16 -17.53 -22.55
C GLU A 4 -66.40 -17.16 -21.28
N PHE A 5 -65.67 -18.14 -20.68
CA PHE A 5 -64.75 -17.91 -19.58
C PHE A 5 -63.36 -17.56 -20.17
N LEU A 6 -62.99 -16.30 -20.04
CA LEU A 6 -61.67 -15.87 -20.41
C LEU A 6 -60.71 -16.16 -19.24
N ALA A 7 -59.86 -17.20 -19.40
CA ALA A 7 -58.81 -17.54 -18.43
C ALA A 7 -57.64 -16.62 -18.65
N LEU A 8 -57.43 -15.70 -17.73
CA LEU A 8 -56.27 -14.78 -17.71
C LEU A 8 -55.07 -15.52 -17.10
N THR A 9 -54.18 -16.02 -17.97
CA THR A 9 -52.92 -16.67 -17.52
C THR A 9 -51.91 -15.62 -17.17
N THR A 10 -51.71 -15.35 -15.88
CA THR A 10 -50.68 -14.44 -15.37
C THR A 10 -49.31 -15.14 -15.40
N ILE A 11 -48.49 -14.84 -16.37
CA ILE A 11 -47.10 -15.32 -16.42
C ILE A 11 -46.29 -14.50 -15.41
N VAL A 12 -45.99 -15.10 -14.27
CA VAL A 12 -45.02 -14.55 -13.31
C VAL A 12 -43.62 -14.78 -13.86
N LEU A 13 -43.02 -13.79 -14.50
CA LEU A 13 -41.60 -13.77 -14.81
C LEU A 13 -40.82 -13.64 -13.49
N LEU A 14 -40.38 -14.74 -12.92
CA LEU A 14 -39.33 -14.78 -11.91
C LEU A 14 -38.03 -14.30 -12.57
N GLY A 15 -37.73 -13.01 -12.44
CA GLY A 15 -36.45 -12.46 -12.77
C GLY A 15 -35.38 -13.09 -11.88
N ILE A 16 -34.61 -14.04 -12.43
CA ILE A 16 -33.38 -14.53 -11.82
C ILE A 16 -32.38 -13.37 -11.88
N SER A 17 -32.35 -12.54 -10.84
CA SER A 17 -31.31 -11.56 -10.64
C SER A 17 -30.02 -12.34 -10.37
N SER A 18 -29.26 -12.64 -11.44
CA SER A 18 -27.87 -13.04 -11.29
C SER A 18 -27.15 -11.88 -10.60
N THR A 19 -26.88 -12.01 -9.32
CA THR A 19 -25.95 -11.10 -8.63
C THR A 19 -24.59 -11.36 -9.26
N SER A 20 -24.29 -10.61 -10.34
CA SER A 20 -22.92 -10.48 -10.82
C SER A 20 -22.14 -9.84 -9.66
N GLN A 21 -21.37 -10.66 -8.95
CA GLN A 21 -20.46 -10.17 -7.95
C GLN A 21 -19.44 -9.31 -8.68
N ALA A 22 -19.45 -8.00 -8.41
CA ALA A 22 -18.51 -7.07 -9.04
C ALA A 22 -17.10 -7.54 -8.71
N LYS A 23 -16.26 -7.61 -9.74
CA LYS A 23 -14.86 -7.98 -9.60
C LYS A 23 -14.15 -6.87 -8.84
N GLN A 24 -13.46 -7.21 -7.76
CA GLN A 24 -12.71 -6.26 -6.96
C GLN A 24 -11.38 -5.95 -7.65
N GLU A 25 -11.08 -4.69 -7.92
CA GLU A 25 -9.84 -4.27 -8.54
C GLU A 25 -8.84 -3.77 -7.49
N ILE A 26 -7.62 -4.34 -7.49
CA ILE A 26 -6.55 -3.93 -6.57
C ILE A 26 -5.36 -3.40 -7.35
N CYS A 27 -5.01 -2.14 -7.12
CA CYS A 27 -3.77 -1.53 -7.60
C CYS A 27 -2.59 -2.08 -6.80
N VAL A 28 -1.67 -2.81 -7.43
CA VAL A 28 -0.52 -3.42 -6.78
C VAL A 28 0.76 -2.76 -7.23
N PHE A 29 1.43 -2.08 -6.31
CA PHE A 29 2.76 -1.55 -6.55
C PHE A 29 3.83 -2.61 -6.33
N ASP A 30 4.69 -2.80 -7.32
CA ASP A 30 5.94 -3.54 -7.24
C ASP A 30 6.92 -2.98 -8.27
N LEU A 31 8.17 -2.71 -7.90
CA LEU A 31 9.19 -2.15 -8.79
C LEU A 31 9.42 -2.98 -10.06
N LEU A 32 9.25 -4.29 -9.96
CA LEU A 32 9.37 -5.23 -11.07
C LEU A 32 8.00 -5.53 -11.73
N GLY A 33 6.95 -4.83 -11.32
CA GLY A 33 5.59 -5.07 -11.80
C GLY A 33 5.17 -6.51 -11.52
N LYS A 34 4.60 -7.19 -12.51
CA LYS A 34 4.14 -8.59 -12.37
C LYS A 34 5.25 -9.61 -12.08
N ALA A 35 6.50 -9.26 -12.35
CA ALA A 35 7.65 -10.14 -12.07
C ALA A 35 8.12 -10.05 -10.61
N GLY A 36 7.66 -9.05 -9.85
CA GLY A 36 8.08 -8.80 -8.49
C GLY A 36 7.46 -9.74 -7.45
N GLU A 37 8.12 -9.86 -6.31
CA GLU A 37 7.69 -10.76 -5.23
C GLU A 37 6.38 -10.29 -4.58
N SER A 38 6.22 -8.98 -4.39
CA SER A 38 4.99 -8.41 -3.83
C SER A 38 3.78 -8.68 -4.73
N TYR A 39 3.96 -8.55 -6.04
CA TYR A 39 2.87 -8.85 -6.98
C TYR A 39 2.51 -10.34 -6.95
N LYS A 40 3.49 -11.24 -6.96
CA LYS A 40 3.27 -12.70 -6.87
C LYS A 40 2.58 -13.10 -5.56
N MET A 41 2.98 -12.50 -4.44
CA MET A 41 2.30 -12.72 -3.16
C MET A 41 0.81 -12.30 -3.23
N MET A 42 0.52 -11.19 -3.90
CA MET A 42 -0.85 -10.74 -4.10
C MET A 42 -1.62 -11.65 -5.08
N GLU A 43 -0.97 -12.28 -6.06
CA GLU A 43 -1.58 -13.31 -6.91
C GLU A 43 -2.01 -14.54 -6.08
N GLU A 44 -1.14 -15.02 -5.18
CA GLU A 44 -1.47 -16.12 -4.26
C GLU A 44 -2.63 -15.74 -3.33
N TRP A 45 -2.62 -14.52 -2.81
CA TRP A 45 -3.72 -14.01 -1.99
C TRP A 45 -5.03 -13.93 -2.79
N ALA A 46 -5.01 -13.44 -4.03
CA ALA A 46 -6.18 -13.37 -4.90
C ALA A 46 -6.74 -14.77 -5.23
N LEU A 47 -5.87 -15.78 -5.37
CA LEU A 47 -6.32 -17.17 -5.50
C LEU A 47 -7.00 -17.68 -4.23
N ALA A 48 -6.47 -17.36 -3.06
CA ALA A 48 -7.09 -17.71 -1.79
C ALA A 48 -8.44 -17.00 -1.60
N ALA A 49 -8.58 -15.75 -2.04
CA ALA A 49 -9.82 -14.98 -1.95
C ALA A 49 -11.01 -15.65 -2.68
N LYS A 50 -10.74 -16.42 -3.73
CA LYS A 50 -11.77 -17.21 -4.43
C LYS A 50 -12.45 -18.24 -3.53
N THR A 51 -11.76 -18.76 -2.53
CA THR A 51 -12.35 -19.69 -1.55
C THR A 51 -13.42 -19.02 -0.69
N TRP A 52 -13.43 -17.69 -0.65
CA TRP A 52 -14.41 -16.85 0.04
C TRP A 52 -15.42 -16.20 -0.91
N ASN A 53 -15.56 -16.75 -2.13
CA ASN A 53 -16.40 -16.19 -3.19
C ASN A 53 -16.05 -14.73 -3.58
N THR A 54 -14.79 -14.34 -3.44
CA THR A 54 -14.34 -13.01 -3.83
C THR A 54 -13.47 -13.12 -5.08
N ASP A 55 -13.91 -12.49 -6.18
CA ASP A 55 -13.11 -12.42 -7.41
C ASP A 55 -12.30 -11.12 -7.41
N VAL A 56 -10.97 -11.25 -7.46
CA VAL A 56 -10.03 -10.15 -7.39
C VAL A 56 -9.24 -10.05 -8.69
N GLN A 57 -9.17 -8.83 -9.23
CA GLN A 57 -8.29 -8.47 -10.34
C GLN A 57 -7.14 -7.61 -9.83
N LEU A 58 -5.90 -8.03 -10.13
CA LEU A 58 -4.71 -7.26 -9.79
C LEU A 58 -4.27 -6.40 -10.98
N ILE A 59 -4.03 -5.12 -10.72
CA ILE A 59 -3.49 -4.16 -11.69
C ILE A 59 -2.07 -3.81 -11.24
N ALA A 60 -1.06 -4.21 -12.04
CA ALA A 60 0.34 -4.00 -11.71
C ALA A 60 0.80 -2.55 -11.99
N TYR A 61 1.50 -1.96 -11.03
CA TYR A 61 2.13 -0.65 -11.15
C TYR A 61 3.62 -0.75 -10.76
N GLN A 62 4.49 -0.21 -11.61
CA GLN A 62 5.91 -0.02 -11.30
C GLN A 62 6.21 1.36 -10.70
N ASN A 63 5.21 2.23 -10.68
CA ASN A 63 5.27 3.55 -10.05
C ASN A 63 4.20 3.63 -8.96
N GLU A 64 4.65 3.83 -7.72
CA GLU A 64 3.77 3.84 -6.55
C GLU A 64 2.84 5.05 -6.52
N GLU A 65 3.29 6.20 -7.03
CA GLU A 65 2.46 7.41 -7.09
C GLU A 65 1.26 7.22 -8.01
N LEU A 66 1.47 6.51 -9.13
CA LEU A 66 0.37 6.18 -10.05
C LEU A 66 -0.63 5.20 -9.43
N ALA A 67 -0.15 4.18 -8.68
CA ALA A 67 -1.02 3.26 -7.96
C ALA A 67 -1.88 4.01 -6.93
N ASP A 68 -1.26 4.87 -6.13
CA ASP A 68 -1.91 5.71 -5.14
C ASP A 68 -2.94 6.68 -5.77
N LYS A 69 -2.57 7.32 -6.88
CA LYS A 69 -3.44 8.23 -7.63
C LYS A 69 -4.66 7.52 -8.19
N ASP A 70 -4.47 6.35 -8.80
CA ASP A 70 -5.56 5.58 -9.40
C ASP A 70 -6.51 5.04 -8.31
N PHE A 71 -5.99 4.64 -7.15
CA PHE A 71 -6.80 4.31 -5.98
C PHE A 71 -7.63 5.50 -5.49
N LYS A 72 -7.01 6.68 -5.32
CA LYS A 72 -7.72 7.92 -4.93
C LYS A 72 -8.82 8.33 -5.90
N ASN A 73 -8.64 8.02 -7.17
CA ASN A 73 -9.61 8.33 -8.22
C ASN A 73 -10.70 7.24 -8.37
N GLY A 74 -10.73 6.25 -7.51
CA GLY A 74 -11.73 5.17 -7.54
C GLY A 74 -11.56 4.19 -8.71
N LYS A 75 -10.39 4.14 -9.35
CA LYS A 75 -10.10 3.15 -10.39
C LYS A 75 -9.83 1.76 -9.81
N CYS A 76 -9.36 1.70 -8.57
CA CYS A 76 -9.15 0.48 -7.83
C CYS A 76 -9.91 0.55 -6.50
N ASP A 77 -10.53 -0.56 -6.12
CA ASP A 77 -11.25 -0.71 -4.83
C ASP A 77 -10.29 -0.77 -3.65
N ALA A 78 -9.04 -1.21 -3.90
CA ALA A 78 -7.96 -1.24 -2.91
C ALA A 78 -6.61 -0.95 -3.56
N ALA A 79 -5.62 -0.59 -2.72
CA ALA A 79 -4.24 -0.43 -3.17
C ALA A 79 -3.29 -1.18 -2.24
N TYR A 80 -2.37 -1.93 -2.84
CA TYR A 80 -1.19 -2.49 -2.19
C TYR A 80 -0.01 -1.57 -2.48
N ILE A 81 0.36 -0.79 -1.51
CA ILE A 81 1.41 0.25 -1.55
C ILE A 81 2.26 0.18 -0.29
N THR A 82 3.39 0.88 -0.26
CA THR A 82 4.24 0.91 0.94
C THR A 82 3.50 1.52 2.13
N THR A 83 3.82 1.06 3.34
CA THR A 83 3.30 1.63 4.59
C THR A 83 3.68 3.09 4.74
N MET A 84 4.83 3.51 4.20
CA MET A 84 5.26 4.91 4.17
C MET A 84 4.28 5.80 3.40
N ARG A 85 3.79 5.33 2.23
CA ARG A 85 2.76 6.05 1.46
C ARG A 85 1.38 5.90 2.10
N ALA A 86 1.04 4.71 2.59
CA ALA A 86 -0.25 4.42 3.25
C ALA A 86 -0.45 5.19 4.57
N ARG A 87 0.62 5.71 5.19
CA ARG A 87 0.56 6.55 6.41
C ARG A 87 -0.35 7.77 6.26
N GLN A 88 -0.50 8.30 5.04
CA GLN A 88 -1.43 9.40 4.77
C GLN A 88 -2.89 9.02 5.03
N TYR A 89 -3.24 7.75 4.83
CA TYR A 89 -4.58 7.22 5.04
C TYR A 89 -4.82 6.82 6.50
N ASN A 90 -3.82 6.22 7.15
CA ASN A 90 -3.98 5.76 8.52
C ASN A 90 -2.67 5.89 9.32
N LYS A 91 -2.62 6.85 10.24
CA LYS A 91 -1.43 7.13 11.05
C LYS A 91 -1.14 6.02 12.06
N PHE A 92 -2.15 5.29 12.52
CA PHE A 92 -1.95 4.21 13.48
C PHE A 92 -1.23 3.03 12.82
N ALA A 93 -1.69 2.57 11.65
CA ALA A 93 -0.99 1.55 10.89
C ALA A 93 0.40 2.02 10.45
N GLY A 94 0.53 3.28 10.02
CA GLY A 94 1.80 3.89 9.61
C GLY A 94 2.81 4.07 10.74
N SER A 95 2.44 3.89 12.02
CA SER A 95 3.38 3.98 13.15
C SER A 95 4.40 2.83 13.17
N ILE A 96 4.16 1.73 12.46
CA ILE A 96 5.11 0.61 12.32
C ILE A 96 6.41 1.06 11.65
N ASP A 97 6.34 2.04 10.74
CA ASP A 97 7.52 2.58 10.05
C ASP A 97 8.27 3.66 10.84
N ALA A 98 7.99 3.80 12.12
CA ALA A 98 8.76 4.72 12.97
C ALA A 98 10.23 4.28 13.00
N LEU A 99 11.13 5.21 12.66
CA LEU A 99 12.56 4.98 12.62
C LEU A 99 13.07 4.43 13.96
N GLY A 100 13.76 3.29 13.92
CA GLY A 100 14.24 2.59 15.11
C GLY A 100 13.17 1.89 15.93
N GLY A 101 11.88 2.00 15.54
CA GLY A 101 10.77 1.39 16.27
C GLY A 101 10.70 -0.13 16.11
N VAL A 102 11.17 -0.64 14.97
CA VAL A 102 11.09 -2.06 14.61
C VAL A 102 12.46 -2.57 14.14
N PRO A 103 13.39 -2.85 15.07
CA PRO A 103 14.78 -3.16 14.73
C PRO A 103 15.01 -4.59 14.20
N THR A 104 14.03 -5.50 14.32
CA THR A 104 14.16 -6.89 13.86
C THR A 104 12.87 -7.41 13.25
N ASN A 105 12.99 -8.44 12.38
CA ASN A 105 11.84 -9.11 11.78
C ASN A 105 10.87 -9.70 12.82
N ALA A 106 11.39 -10.22 13.93
CA ALA A 106 10.57 -10.76 15.00
C ALA A 106 9.73 -9.68 15.70
N ILE A 107 10.30 -8.48 15.89
CA ILE A 107 9.57 -7.33 16.45
C ILE A 107 8.57 -6.78 15.41
N ALA A 108 8.94 -6.75 14.12
CA ALA A 108 8.04 -6.37 13.04
C ALA A 108 6.78 -7.25 13.05
N LEU A 109 6.94 -8.57 13.08
CA LEU A 109 5.81 -9.49 13.12
C LEU A 109 4.90 -9.26 14.32
N LYS A 110 5.49 -9.03 15.51
CA LYS A 110 4.71 -8.70 16.72
C LYS A 110 3.96 -7.38 16.58
N ALA A 111 4.60 -6.35 15.99
CA ALA A 111 3.98 -5.06 15.75
C ALA A 111 2.82 -5.17 14.73
N ILE A 112 3.02 -5.89 13.63
CA ILE A 112 1.97 -6.16 12.63
C ILE A 112 0.80 -6.91 13.28
N THR A 113 1.08 -7.99 14.02
CA THR A 113 0.05 -8.77 14.73
C THR A 113 -0.74 -7.90 15.71
N PHE A 114 -0.05 -7.01 16.44
CA PHE A 114 -0.72 -6.08 17.35
C PHE A 114 -1.60 -5.07 16.60
N VAL A 115 -1.08 -4.47 15.52
CA VAL A 115 -1.83 -3.47 14.74
C VAL A 115 -3.08 -4.08 14.12
N LEU A 116 -2.96 -5.29 13.55
CA LEU A 116 -4.07 -6.01 12.91
C LEU A 116 -4.97 -6.79 13.88
N ASP A 117 -4.73 -6.69 15.19
CA ASP A 117 -5.56 -7.36 16.20
C ASP A 117 -7.02 -6.86 16.12
N LYS A 118 -7.99 -7.78 16.27
CA LYS A 118 -9.43 -7.47 16.21
C LYS A 118 -9.85 -6.33 17.16
N ARG A 119 -9.14 -6.12 18.27
CA ARG A 119 -9.37 -5.00 19.19
C ARG A 119 -9.05 -3.64 18.60
N ASN A 120 -8.22 -3.59 17.55
CA ASN A 120 -7.78 -2.37 16.88
C ASN A 120 -8.56 -2.04 15.59
N VAL A 121 -9.52 -2.85 15.16
CA VAL A 121 -10.26 -2.67 13.89
C VAL A 121 -10.76 -1.24 13.71
N LYS A 122 -11.31 -0.61 14.76
CA LYS A 122 -11.78 0.78 14.68
C LYS A 122 -10.66 1.78 14.41
N ARG A 123 -9.42 1.46 14.81
CA ARG A 123 -8.25 2.32 14.58
C ARG A 123 -7.66 2.16 13.18
N LEU A 124 -7.97 1.06 12.50
CA LEU A 124 -7.56 0.80 11.12
C LEU A 124 -8.47 1.49 10.09
N LYS A 125 -9.60 2.03 10.54
CA LYS A 125 -10.54 2.78 9.72
C LYS A 125 -10.30 4.28 9.87
N THR A 126 -10.31 4.98 8.74
CA THR A 126 -10.15 6.43 8.68
C THR A 126 -11.14 7.00 7.69
N LYS A 127 -11.82 8.06 8.06
CA LYS A 127 -12.71 8.78 7.16
C LYS A 127 -11.96 9.92 6.49
N ILE A 128 -11.87 9.90 5.16
CA ILE A 128 -11.23 10.92 4.33
C ILE A 128 -12.24 11.33 3.25
N ASP A 129 -12.54 12.63 3.15
CA ASP A 129 -13.45 13.19 2.15
C ASP A 129 -14.81 12.47 2.02
N ASN A 130 -15.39 12.06 3.17
CA ASN A 130 -16.63 11.27 3.31
C ASN A 130 -16.52 9.79 2.91
N GLU A 131 -15.39 9.30 2.48
CA GLU A 131 -15.14 7.88 2.24
C GLU A 131 -14.45 7.23 3.44
N GLU A 132 -14.83 6.00 3.77
CA GLU A 132 -14.17 5.21 4.81
C GLU A 132 -13.08 4.35 4.14
N ILE A 133 -11.83 4.58 4.53
CA ILE A 133 -10.68 3.78 4.10
C ILE A 133 -10.27 2.88 5.25
N GLU A 134 -10.09 1.60 4.97
CA GLU A 134 -9.67 0.61 5.95
C GLU A 134 -8.31 0.00 5.54
N ILE A 135 -7.43 -0.21 6.54
CA ILE A 135 -6.21 -1.00 6.35
C ILE A 135 -6.59 -2.48 6.50
N GLY A 136 -6.70 -3.17 5.37
CA GLY A 136 -7.10 -4.58 5.32
C GLY A 136 -5.98 -5.57 5.63
N GLY A 137 -4.71 -5.15 5.51
CA GLY A 137 -3.56 -6.00 5.77
C GLY A 137 -2.24 -5.25 5.74
N ILE A 138 -1.20 -5.86 6.30
CA ILE A 138 0.17 -5.35 6.30
C ILE A 138 1.12 -6.51 6.01
N GLY A 139 1.88 -6.41 4.92
CA GLY A 139 2.96 -7.34 4.58
C GLY A 139 4.32 -6.80 5.02
N GLN A 140 5.25 -7.70 5.34
CA GLN A 140 6.62 -7.36 5.68
C GLN A 140 7.54 -7.64 4.48
N ILE A 141 8.28 -6.62 4.01
CA ILE A 141 9.27 -6.76 2.94
C ILE A 141 10.67 -7.00 3.53
N GLY A 142 10.94 -6.45 4.72
CA GLY A 142 12.23 -6.54 5.42
C GLY A 142 12.65 -5.22 6.05
N PRO A 143 13.81 -5.19 6.74
CA PRO A 143 14.35 -3.97 7.33
C PRO A 143 14.92 -3.06 6.24
N ALA A 144 14.75 -1.75 6.43
CA ALA A 144 15.41 -0.73 5.62
C ALA A 144 16.82 -0.46 6.17
N TYR A 145 17.78 -0.28 5.28
CA TYR A 145 19.17 0.06 5.59
C TYR A 145 19.55 1.37 4.91
N ILE A 146 20.42 2.13 5.58
CA ILE A 146 21.04 3.31 4.97
C ILE A 146 22.29 2.85 4.24
N PHE A 147 22.37 3.14 2.95
CA PHE A 147 23.56 2.89 2.14
C PHE A 147 24.34 4.19 1.96
N VAL A 148 25.67 4.07 2.00
CA VAL A 148 26.59 5.17 1.79
C VAL A 148 27.61 4.80 0.73
N ASN A 149 27.98 5.73 -0.16
CA ASN A 149 29.00 5.50 -1.18
C ASN A 149 30.43 5.71 -0.65
N ASP A 150 30.57 6.33 0.52
CA ASP A 150 31.83 6.54 1.21
C ASP A 150 31.77 5.90 2.61
N ARG A 151 32.58 4.86 2.84
CA ARG A 151 32.68 4.15 4.13
C ARG A 151 33.10 5.07 5.29
N ALA A 152 33.67 6.24 5.01
CA ALA A 152 33.96 7.22 6.03
C ALA A 152 32.69 7.83 6.66
N ILE A 153 31.54 7.78 5.97
CA ILE A 153 30.22 8.21 6.48
C ILE A 153 29.62 7.06 7.31
N ASN A 154 30.16 6.80 8.48
CA ASN A 154 29.75 5.69 9.34
C ASN A 154 29.14 6.14 10.68
N THR A 155 28.90 7.44 10.85
CA THR A 155 28.19 8.04 11.99
C THR A 155 27.28 9.16 11.49
N ILE A 156 26.32 9.53 12.33
CA ILE A 156 25.38 10.65 12.04
C ILE A 156 26.13 11.94 11.82
N GLU A 157 27.17 12.21 12.63
CA GLU A 157 27.99 13.45 12.56
C GLU A 157 28.69 13.58 11.21
N LYS A 158 29.15 12.47 10.65
CA LYS A 158 29.82 12.45 9.33
C LYS A 158 28.84 12.60 8.16
N GLY A 159 27.55 12.37 8.41
CA GLY A 159 26.47 12.63 7.48
C GLY A 159 26.06 14.12 7.39
N LYS A 160 26.48 14.97 8.33
CA LYS A 160 26.13 16.39 8.32
C LYS A 160 26.59 17.06 7.03
N GLY A 161 25.70 17.89 6.45
CA GLY A 161 25.95 18.58 5.19
C GLY A 161 25.99 17.69 3.94
N LYS A 162 25.84 16.36 4.09
CA LYS A 162 25.75 15.44 2.95
C LYS A 162 24.33 15.35 2.45
N LYS A 163 24.17 15.15 1.12
CA LYS A 163 22.89 14.90 0.50
C LYS A 163 22.38 13.50 0.84
N PHE A 164 21.11 13.38 1.20
CA PHE A 164 20.43 12.12 1.51
C PHE A 164 19.16 12.03 0.67
N ALA A 165 19.00 10.97 -0.13
CA ALA A 165 17.76 10.75 -0.87
C ALA A 165 16.63 10.41 0.10
N VAL A 166 15.54 11.16 0.02
CA VAL A 166 14.35 11.00 0.87
C VAL A 166 13.11 10.85 0.00
N LEU A 167 12.12 10.13 0.48
CA LEU A 167 10.85 10.05 -0.22
C LEU A 167 10.14 11.41 -0.16
N ALA A 168 9.86 12.01 -1.31
CA ALA A 168 9.31 13.37 -1.43
C ALA A 168 7.98 13.56 -0.67
N TYR A 169 7.21 12.50 -0.51
CA TYR A 169 5.93 12.48 0.20
C TYR A 169 6.05 12.16 1.70
N ASP A 170 7.21 11.69 2.18
CA ASP A 170 7.42 11.34 3.59
C ASP A 170 8.01 12.52 4.39
N LYS A 171 7.14 13.38 4.89
CA LYS A 171 7.53 14.54 5.71
C LYS A 171 8.31 14.16 6.97
N ALA A 172 8.06 12.97 7.53
CA ALA A 172 8.78 12.51 8.72
C ALA A 172 10.23 12.15 8.39
N GLN A 173 10.47 11.49 7.25
CA GLN A 173 11.81 11.19 6.78
C GLN A 173 12.59 12.48 6.44
N ILE A 174 11.96 13.44 5.77
CA ILE A 174 12.55 14.75 5.46
C ILE A 174 12.97 15.45 6.77
N ALA A 175 12.05 15.59 7.72
CA ALA A 175 12.34 16.24 9.01
C ALA A 175 13.44 15.52 9.80
N MET A 176 13.51 14.19 9.73
CA MET A 176 14.59 13.43 10.36
C MET A 176 15.95 13.74 9.73
N VAL A 177 16.04 13.75 8.41
CA VAL A 177 17.29 14.07 7.68
C VAL A 177 17.76 15.48 7.98
N GLU A 178 16.85 16.46 8.02
CA GLU A 178 17.16 17.84 8.43
C GLU A 178 17.64 17.92 9.89
N ARG A 179 16.98 17.18 10.78
CA ARG A 179 17.33 17.17 12.23
C ARG A 179 18.74 16.66 12.50
N VAL A 180 19.22 15.69 11.72
CA VAL A 180 20.60 15.20 11.84
C VAL A 180 21.61 16.08 11.08
N GLY A 181 21.16 17.17 10.45
CA GLY A 181 21.98 18.14 9.73
C GLY A 181 22.41 17.69 8.33
N ALA A 182 21.81 16.66 7.78
CA ALA A 182 21.97 16.26 6.39
C ALA A 182 21.01 17.05 5.47
N ILE A 183 21.23 17.00 4.17
CA ILE A 183 20.45 17.75 3.17
C ILE A 183 19.49 16.77 2.47
N PRO A 184 18.17 16.86 2.68
CA PRO A 184 17.23 16.00 2.02
C PRO A 184 17.14 16.29 0.52
N VAL A 185 17.24 15.26 -0.31
CA VAL A 185 17.03 15.32 -1.76
C VAL A 185 15.78 14.56 -2.11
N PRO A 186 14.70 15.25 -2.51
CA PRO A 186 13.43 14.60 -2.85
C PRO A 186 13.61 13.55 -3.94
N SER A 187 13.06 12.37 -3.68
CA SER A 187 13.16 11.17 -4.52
C SER A 187 11.88 10.36 -4.40
N ASP A 188 11.76 9.31 -5.16
CA ASP A 188 10.76 8.27 -5.00
C ASP A 188 11.40 6.87 -5.04
N VAL A 189 10.61 5.84 -4.74
CA VAL A 189 11.09 4.45 -4.67
C VAL A 189 11.69 3.99 -6.00
N SER A 190 11.27 4.55 -7.13
CA SER A 190 11.75 4.16 -8.46
C SER A 190 13.09 4.81 -8.86
N ASN A 191 13.46 5.94 -8.26
CA ASN A 191 14.60 6.73 -8.72
C ASN A 191 15.73 6.93 -7.69
N PHE A 192 15.51 6.69 -6.38
CA PHE A 192 16.53 6.95 -5.36
C PHE A 192 17.80 6.10 -5.53
N ILE A 193 17.68 4.84 -5.97
CA ILE A 193 18.83 3.98 -6.31
C ILE A 193 19.63 4.56 -7.47
N LYS A 194 18.96 5.09 -8.51
CA LYS A 194 19.63 5.73 -9.64
C LYS A 194 20.43 6.94 -9.18
N LYS A 195 19.85 7.81 -8.37
CA LYS A 195 20.56 9.00 -7.82
C LYS A 195 21.79 8.61 -6.99
N PHE A 196 21.71 7.53 -6.22
CA PHE A 196 22.85 7.00 -5.48
C PHE A 196 23.94 6.46 -6.41
N ASN A 197 23.58 5.62 -7.38
CA ASN A 197 24.53 5.00 -8.31
C ASN A 197 25.21 6.02 -9.24
N THR A 198 24.56 7.13 -9.58
CA THR A 198 25.14 8.23 -10.36
C THR A 198 25.97 9.21 -9.53
N GLY A 199 26.00 9.06 -8.21
CA GLY A 199 26.72 9.97 -7.30
C GLY A 199 25.99 11.30 -7.05
N GLU A 200 24.74 11.46 -7.47
CA GLU A 200 23.93 12.66 -7.17
C GLU A 200 23.72 12.82 -5.66
N VAL A 201 23.54 11.70 -4.96
CA VAL A 201 23.44 11.62 -3.51
C VAL A 201 24.42 10.57 -2.97
N PRO A 202 25.20 10.88 -1.91
CA PRO A 202 26.10 9.92 -1.28
C PRO A 202 25.40 8.97 -0.28
N MET A 203 24.14 9.23 0.05
CA MET A 203 23.35 8.45 1.03
C MET A 203 21.94 8.19 0.52
N VAL A 204 21.44 6.99 0.77
CA VAL A 204 20.08 6.55 0.44
C VAL A 204 19.55 5.59 1.50
#